data_a3d1df80c2c3805ee1edaf208d27dbca
#
_entry.id   a3d1df80c2c3805ee1edaf208d27dbca
#
_cell.length_a   1.000
_cell.length_b   1.000
_cell.length_c   1.000
_cell.angle_alpha   90.00
_cell.angle_beta   90.00
_cell.angle_gamma   90.00
#
_symmetry.space_group_name_H-M   'P 1'
#
loop_
_entity.id
_entity.type
_entity.pdbx_description
1 polymer ?
#
loop_
_entity_poly.entity_id
_entity_poly.type
_entity_poly.pdbx_seq_one_letter_code
_entity_poly.pdbx_strand_id
1 'polypeptide(L)'
;MLVLPANKGKHPAVVLMHGSGGDRRELLGVAATLAGRGMVAMTIDSPVARLHTLTLPAGVAGVRRRSALLEQEVVDLRRAVDVLRARPEVDPARLGFLGFSAGARSGAILSGVEPRVGSFVLISGGADPVSAYVKGATPALRKQIVPLLQEVDPLRWIHQARPNTIFFQDGRRDEIVPRRALVALIRAAPKPQRVRWYATGHSPTGSEQADALAWLGKRLNPK
;
A
#
# COMPACT_ATOMS: atom_id res chain seq x y z
N MET A 1 -4.88 8.02 -12.89
CA MET A 1 -4.45 7.85 -14.30
C MET A 1 -4.53 6.37 -14.64
N LEU A 2 -4.83 6.05 -15.90
CA LEU A 2 -4.95 4.67 -16.36
C LEU A 2 -4.00 4.46 -17.53
N VAL A 3 -3.24 3.37 -17.51
CA VAL A 3 -2.32 2.95 -18.58
C VAL A 3 -2.75 1.57 -19.04
N LEU A 4 -3.02 1.46 -20.34
CA LEU A 4 -3.56 0.24 -20.95
C LEU A 4 -2.49 -0.48 -21.78
N PRO A 5 -2.51 -1.83 -21.84
CA PRO A 5 -1.75 -2.60 -22.81
C PRO A 5 -2.15 -2.23 -24.25
N ALA A 6 -1.22 -2.39 -25.17
CA ALA A 6 -1.49 -2.13 -26.60
C ALA A 6 -2.37 -3.22 -27.27
N ASN A 7 -2.32 -4.44 -26.76
CA ASN A 7 -3.09 -5.58 -27.30
C ASN A 7 -4.53 -5.57 -26.77
N LYS A 8 -5.45 -6.08 -27.61
CA LYS A 8 -6.87 -6.24 -27.25
C LYS A 8 -7.08 -7.43 -26.31
N GLY A 9 -8.18 -7.41 -25.56
CA GLY A 9 -8.59 -8.51 -24.69
C GLY A 9 -8.73 -8.11 -23.24
N LYS A 10 -9.00 -9.10 -22.38
CA LYS A 10 -9.07 -8.91 -20.92
C LYS A 10 -7.71 -9.13 -20.28
N HIS A 11 -7.27 -8.16 -19.53
CA HIS A 11 -5.96 -8.10 -18.89
C HIS A 11 -6.07 -8.13 -17.35
N PRO A 12 -5.10 -8.69 -16.64
CA PRO A 12 -4.94 -8.41 -15.23
C PRO A 12 -4.79 -6.92 -14.98
N ALA A 13 -5.15 -6.44 -13.79
CA ALA A 13 -4.97 -5.04 -13.47
C ALA A 13 -4.30 -4.83 -12.11
N VAL A 14 -3.53 -3.75 -12.00
CA VAL A 14 -2.78 -3.38 -10.78
C VAL A 14 -3.09 -1.94 -10.39
N VAL A 15 -3.51 -1.74 -9.15
CA VAL A 15 -3.59 -0.40 -8.53
C VAL A 15 -2.22 -0.05 -7.96
N LEU A 16 -1.74 1.15 -8.26
CA LEU A 16 -0.45 1.67 -7.80
C LEU A 16 -0.66 2.85 -6.86
N MET A 17 0.02 2.84 -5.71
CA MET A 17 -0.02 3.91 -4.72
C MET A 17 1.38 4.40 -4.38
N HIS A 18 1.61 5.69 -4.59
CA HIS A 18 2.87 6.38 -4.36
C HIS A 18 3.18 6.62 -2.87
N GLY A 19 4.39 7.10 -2.58
CA GLY A 19 4.86 7.47 -1.24
C GLY A 19 4.35 8.84 -0.76
N SER A 20 4.73 9.20 0.46
CA SER A 20 4.46 10.54 1.02
C SER A 20 5.11 11.63 0.17
N GLY A 21 4.40 12.73 -0.05
CA GLY A 21 4.88 13.86 -0.85
C GLY A 21 4.80 13.66 -2.36
N GLY A 22 4.54 12.43 -2.84
CA GLY A 22 4.35 12.12 -4.24
C GLY A 22 2.95 12.43 -4.77
N ASP A 23 2.72 12.09 -6.01
CA ASP A 23 1.42 12.11 -6.67
C ASP A 23 1.29 10.93 -7.64
N ARG A 24 0.15 10.83 -8.31
CA ARG A 24 -0.14 9.76 -9.29
C ARG A 24 0.88 9.62 -10.42
N ARG A 25 1.77 10.60 -10.64
CA ARG A 25 2.80 10.56 -11.71
C ARG A 25 4.06 9.84 -11.28
N GLU A 26 4.33 9.74 -9.98
CA GLU A 26 5.53 9.11 -9.42
C GLU A 26 5.73 7.67 -9.92
N LEU A 27 4.65 6.92 -10.07
CA LEU A 27 4.69 5.51 -10.50
C LEU A 27 4.33 5.30 -11.97
N LEU A 28 4.34 6.35 -12.82
CA LEU A 28 4.02 6.21 -14.24
C LEU A 28 5.00 5.31 -15.01
N GLY A 29 6.28 5.32 -14.67
CA GLY A 29 7.27 4.40 -15.26
C GLY A 29 6.96 2.93 -14.93
N VAL A 30 6.52 2.68 -13.68
CA VAL A 30 6.06 1.34 -13.27
C VAL A 30 4.78 0.98 -14.01
N ALA A 31 3.82 1.90 -14.12
CA ALA A 31 2.57 1.69 -14.84
C ALA A 31 2.79 1.37 -16.33
N ALA A 32 3.69 2.11 -17.00
CA ALA A 32 4.07 1.86 -18.39
C ALA A 32 4.72 0.48 -18.57
N THR A 33 5.60 0.08 -17.62
CA THR A 33 6.23 -1.23 -17.65
C THR A 33 5.22 -2.36 -17.45
N LEU A 34 4.22 -2.20 -16.56
CA LEU A 34 3.13 -3.15 -16.39
C LEU A 34 2.29 -3.27 -17.67
N ALA A 35 1.95 -2.13 -18.29
CA ALA A 35 1.21 -2.12 -19.55
C ALA A 35 1.98 -2.83 -20.68
N GLY A 36 3.29 -2.60 -20.80
CA GLY A 36 4.16 -3.33 -21.73
C GLY A 36 4.22 -4.85 -21.49
N ARG A 37 3.87 -5.30 -20.26
CA ARG A 37 3.73 -6.71 -19.88
C ARG A 37 2.30 -7.24 -19.96
N GLY A 38 1.38 -6.52 -20.58
CA GLY A 38 -0.01 -6.90 -20.77
C GLY A 38 -0.89 -6.77 -19.53
N MET A 39 -0.57 -5.86 -18.61
CA MET A 39 -1.38 -5.59 -17.40
C MET A 39 -1.87 -4.14 -17.43
N VAL A 40 -3.15 -3.94 -17.15
CA VAL A 40 -3.70 -2.60 -16.93
C VAL A 40 -3.12 -2.04 -15.63
N ALA A 41 -2.67 -0.80 -15.62
CA ALA A 41 -2.17 -0.14 -14.42
C ALA A 41 -2.94 1.14 -14.12
N MET A 42 -3.32 1.34 -12.86
CA MET A 42 -4.02 2.53 -12.39
C MET A 42 -3.25 3.20 -11.26
N THR A 43 -2.89 4.47 -11.45
CA THR A 43 -2.33 5.31 -10.39
C THR A 43 -3.38 6.31 -9.91
N ILE A 44 -3.46 6.55 -8.61
CA ILE A 44 -4.35 7.54 -7.99
C ILE A 44 -3.56 8.50 -7.11
N ASP A 45 -4.13 9.67 -6.82
CA ASP A 45 -3.57 10.57 -5.82
C ASP A 45 -3.99 10.13 -4.42
N SER A 46 -3.13 10.37 -3.44
CA SER A 46 -3.39 10.12 -2.04
C SER A 46 -3.82 11.40 -1.32
N PRO A 47 -4.95 11.40 -0.58
CA PRO A 47 -5.33 12.53 0.25
C PRO A 47 -4.34 12.78 1.41
N VAL A 48 -3.54 11.78 1.78
CA VAL A 48 -2.54 11.89 2.85
C VAL A 48 -1.14 12.24 2.36
N ALA A 49 -0.89 12.24 1.05
CA ALA A 49 0.44 12.53 0.50
C ALA A 49 1.01 13.87 0.97
N ARG A 50 0.15 14.87 1.17
CA ARG A 50 0.50 16.22 1.58
C ARG A 50 0.29 16.50 3.07
N LEU A 51 0.11 15.47 3.91
CA LEU A 51 -0.10 15.67 5.35
C LEU A 51 1.03 16.46 6.01
N HIS A 52 2.26 16.32 5.54
CA HIS A 52 3.41 17.07 6.03
C HIS A 52 3.35 18.58 5.69
N THR A 53 2.55 18.97 4.70
CA THR A 53 2.33 20.39 4.33
C THR A 53 1.06 20.98 4.95
N LEU A 54 0.22 20.14 5.59
CA LEU A 54 -1.02 20.59 6.21
C LEU A 54 -0.78 20.91 7.69
N THR A 55 -1.22 22.08 8.11
CA THR A 55 -1.32 22.41 9.54
C THR A 55 -2.50 21.66 10.13
N LEU A 56 -2.21 20.60 10.88
CA LEU A 56 -3.25 19.85 11.60
C LEU A 56 -3.49 20.48 12.98
N PRO A 57 -4.73 20.47 13.47
CA PRO A 57 -5.02 20.86 14.86
C PRO A 57 -4.22 20.02 15.84
N ALA A 58 -3.90 20.58 17.01
CA ALA A 58 -3.27 19.82 18.09
C ALA A 58 -4.25 18.82 18.73
N GLY A 59 -3.72 17.81 19.42
CA GLY A 59 -4.47 16.86 20.22
C GLY A 59 -5.43 15.97 19.44
N VAL A 60 -6.59 15.68 20.04
CA VAL A 60 -7.58 14.73 19.49
C VAL A 60 -8.10 15.15 18.10
N ALA A 61 -8.30 16.44 17.88
CA ALA A 61 -8.81 16.96 16.60
C ALA A 61 -7.83 16.67 15.44
N GLY A 62 -6.52 16.81 15.66
CA GLY A 62 -5.51 16.49 14.67
C GLY A 62 -5.41 15.00 14.38
N VAL A 63 -5.46 14.16 15.43
CA VAL A 63 -5.50 12.70 15.27
C VAL A 63 -6.73 12.29 14.47
N ARG A 64 -7.92 12.79 14.81
CA ARG A 64 -9.17 12.53 14.08
C ARG A 64 -9.06 12.93 12.61
N ARG A 65 -8.55 14.12 12.32
CA ARG A 65 -8.40 14.60 10.95
C ARG A 65 -7.44 13.73 10.14
N ARG A 66 -6.32 13.33 10.75
CA ARG A 66 -5.35 12.43 10.11
C ARG A 66 -5.95 11.05 9.84
N SER A 67 -6.65 10.46 10.82
CA SER A 67 -7.30 9.16 10.65
C SER A 67 -8.35 9.21 9.55
N ALA A 68 -9.19 10.25 9.51
CA ALA A 68 -10.20 10.43 8.45
C ALA A 68 -9.58 10.52 7.04
N LEU A 69 -8.40 11.13 6.88
CA LEU A 69 -7.70 11.17 5.59
C LEU A 69 -7.14 9.79 5.19
N LEU A 70 -6.65 9.02 6.16
CA LEU A 70 -6.19 7.65 5.91
C LEU A 70 -7.36 6.71 5.56
N GLU A 71 -8.50 6.84 6.24
CA GLU A 71 -9.73 6.12 5.88
C GLU A 71 -10.17 6.46 4.46
N GLN A 72 -10.19 7.77 4.12
CA GLN A 72 -10.53 8.23 2.78
C GLN A 72 -9.60 7.63 1.72
N GLU A 73 -8.29 7.54 2.00
CA GLU A 73 -7.33 6.91 1.09
C GLU A 73 -7.68 5.44 0.83
N VAL A 74 -8.01 4.68 1.87
CA VAL A 74 -8.42 3.28 1.71
C VAL A 74 -9.73 3.16 0.94
N VAL A 75 -10.70 4.07 1.17
CA VAL A 75 -11.94 4.15 0.39
C VAL A 75 -11.64 4.45 -1.07
N ASP A 76 -10.75 5.39 -1.37
CA ASP A 76 -10.38 5.73 -2.75
C ASP A 76 -9.65 4.58 -3.45
N LEU A 77 -8.80 3.83 -2.74
CA LEU A 77 -8.19 2.60 -3.25
C LEU A 77 -9.25 1.54 -3.60
N ARG A 78 -10.26 1.34 -2.75
CA ARG A 78 -11.37 0.41 -3.04
C ARG A 78 -12.20 0.88 -4.23
N ARG A 79 -12.44 2.19 -4.38
CA ARG A 79 -13.09 2.77 -5.56
C ARG A 79 -12.24 2.58 -6.83
N ALA A 80 -10.91 2.68 -6.73
CA ALA A 80 -10.04 2.36 -7.85
C ALA A 80 -10.19 0.90 -8.30
N VAL A 81 -10.36 -0.03 -7.35
CA VAL A 81 -10.70 -1.43 -7.63
C VAL A 81 -12.06 -1.55 -8.32
N ASP A 82 -13.09 -0.79 -7.88
CA ASP A 82 -14.41 -0.78 -8.52
C ASP A 82 -14.32 -0.28 -9.97
N VAL A 83 -13.59 0.80 -10.19
CA VAL A 83 -13.36 1.36 -11.54
C VAL A 83 -12.67 0.35 -12.44
N LEU A 84 -11.61 -0.30 -11.97
CA LEU A 84 -10.90 -1.33 -12.76
C LEU A 84 -11.81 -2.50 -13.10
N ARG A 85 -12.61 -2.99 -12.16
CA ARG A 85 -13.53 -4.11 -12.38
C ARG A 85 -14.65 -3.82 -13.37
N ALA A 86 -15.07 -2.56 -13.47
CA ALA A 86 -16.09 -2.12 -14.41
C ALA A 86 -15.57 -1.96 -15.86
N ARG A 87 -14.27 -2.03 -16.06
CA ARG A 87 -13.67 -1.82 -17.39
C ARG A 87 -13.73 -3.09 -18.25
N PRO A 88 -14.12 -2.98 -19.52
CA PRO A 88 -14.19 -4.12 -20.44
C PRO A 88 -12.83 -4.77 -20.70
N GLU A 89 -11.72 -4.00 -20.60
CA GLU A 89 -10.36 -4.47 -20.83
C GLU A 89 -9.77 -5.20 -19.60
N VAL A 90 -10.45 -5.21 -18.45
CA VAL A 90 -9.95 -5.79 -17.21
C VAL A 90 -10.58 -7.14 -16.94
N ASP A 91 -9.76 -8.11 -16.56
CA ASP A 91 -10.23 -9.36 -15.93
C ASP A 91 -10.42 -9.11 -14.42
N PRO A 92 -11.66 -9.07 -13.93
CA PRO A 92 -11.96 -8.74 -12.54
C PRO A 92 -11.49 -9.79 -11.52
N ALA A 93 -11.08 -10.98 -11.98
CA ALA A 93 -10.53 -12.02 -11.12
C ALA A 93 -9.01 -11.90 -10.92
N ARG A 94 -8.33 -11.07 -11.71
CA ARG A 94 -6.87 -10.94 -11.71
C ARG A 94 -6.42 -9.52 -11.32
N LEU A 95 -6.65 -9.15 -10.06
CA LEU A 95 -6.34 -7.83 -9.53
C LEU A 95 -5.16 -7.88 -8.56
N GLY A 96 -4.24 -6.93 -8.71
CA GLY A 96 -3.08 -6.72 -7.85
C GLY A 96 -2.98 -5.30 -7.33
N PHE A 97 -2.09 -5.12 -6.37
CA PHE A 97 -1.73 -3.84 -5.78
C PHE A 97 -0.21 -3.74 -5.65
N LEU A 98 0.32 -2.55 -5.88
CA LEU A 98 1.71 -2.22 -5.54
C LEU A 98 1.72 -0.86 -4.85
N GLY A 99 2.28 -0.80 -3.66
CA GLY A 99 2.45 0.44 -2.89
C GLY A 99 3.88 0.66 -2.45
N PHE A 100 4.29 1.94 -2.44
CA PHE A 100 5.58 2.37 -1.96
C PHE A 100 5.44 3.24 -0.72
N SER A 101 6.25 2.98 0.33
CA SER A 101 6.32 3.80 1.56
C SER A 101 4.94 4.00 2.21
N ALA A 102 4.40 5.22 2.24
CA ALA A 102 3.04 5.49 2.71
C ALA A 102 2.00 4.66 1.95
N GLY A 103 2.14 4.53 0.62
CA GLY A 103 1.27 3.69 -0.20
C GLY A 103 1.33 2.20 0.17
N ALA A 104 2.50 1.70 0.62
CA ALA A 104 2.61 0.33 1.12
C ALA A 104 1.87 0.15 2.46
N ARG A 105 1.87 1.17 3.34
CA ARG A 105 1.09 1.16 4.58
C ARG A 105 -0.42 1.10 4.30
N SER A 106 -0.90 1.90 3.35
CA SER A 106 -2.30 1.87 2.93
C SER A 106 -2.65 0.56 2.23
N GLY A 107 -1.72 0.00 1.47
CA GLY A 107 -1.82 -1.35 0.89
C GLY A 107 -1.93 -2.44 1.94
N ALA A 108 -1.26 -2.29 3.08
CA ALA A 108 -1.38 -3.21 4.20
C ALA A 108 -2.80 -3.20 4.80
N ILE A 109 -3.42 -2.01 4.95
CA ILE A 109 -4.82 -1.91 5.37
C ILE A 109 -5.74 -2.52 4.29
N LEU A 110 -5.53 -2.13 3.04
CA LEU A 110 -6.31 -2.61 1.90
C LEU A 110 -6.31 -4.14 1.82
N SER A 111 -5.19 -4.79 2.12
CA SER A 111 -5.07 -6.25 2.06
C SER A 111 -5.99 -6.98 3.02
N GLY A 112 -6.36 -6.34 4.14
CA GLY A 112 -7.31 -6.87 5.13
C GLY A 112 -8.78 -6.57 4.82
N VAL A 113 -9.08 -5.54 4.02
CA VAL A 113 -10.46 -5.07 3.80
C VAL A 113 -10.95 -5.19 2.36
N GLU A 114 -10.07 -5.60 1.42
CA GLU A 114 -10.40 -5.69 0.00
C GLU A 114 -10.08 -7.08 -0.59
N PRO A 115 -10.97 -8.06 -0.41
CA PRO A 115 -10.72 -9.44 -0.80
C PRO A 115 -10.66 -9.67 -2.32
N ARG A 116 -11.06 -8.70 -3.13
CA ARG A 116 -11.02 -8.79 -4.60
C ARG A 116 -9.60 -8.63 -5.17
N VAL A 117 -8.69 -8.03 -4.39
CA VAL A 117 -7.27 -7.93 -4.75
C VAL A 117 -6.54 -9.18 -4.27
N GLY A 118 -5.97 -9.93 -5.19
CA GLY A 118 -5.35 -11.24 -4.91
C GLY A 118 -3.85 -11.21 -4.69
N SER A 119 -3.18 -10.08 -4.93
CA SER A 119 -1.72 -9.98 -4.82
C SER A 119 -1.28 -8.57 -4.46
N PHE A 120 -0.44 -8.44 -3.43
CA PHE A 120 0.05 -7.17 -2.90
C PHE A 120 1.57 -7.14 -2.89
N VAL A 121 2.17 -6.12 -3.49
CA VAL A 121 3.59 -5.77 -3.31
C VAL A 121 3.66 -4.55 -2.41
N LEU A 122 4.32 -4.69 -1.27
CA LEU A 122 4.49 -3.63 -0.27
C LEU A 122 5.98 -3.31 -0.17
N ILE A 123 6.37 -2.12 -0.66
CA ILE A 123 7.76 -1.70 -0.75
C ILE A 123 8.04 -0.64 0.32
N SER A 124 9.01 -0.89 1.19
CA SER A 124 9.48 0.04 2.24
C SER A 124 8.34 0.56 3.13
N GLY A 125 7.31 -0.27 3.36
CA GLY A 125 6.16 0.05 4.20
C GLY A 125 6.35 -0.49 5.61
N GLY A 126 6.35 0.38 6.61
CA GLY A 126 6.45 -0.02 8.01
C GLY A 126 5.34 0.57 8.86
N ALA A 127 5.09 -0.04 10.01
CA ALA A 127 4.15 0.48 10.99
C ALA A 127 4.66 0.23 12.41
N ASP A 128 4.63 1.26 13.25
CA ASP A 128 4.80 1.11 14.69
C ASP A 128 3.44 0.76 15.32
N PRO A 129 3.40 0.00 16.43
CA PRO A 129 2.17 -0.32 17.13
C PRO A 129 1.53 0.95 17.73
N VAL A 130 0.20 0.96 17.86
CA VAL A 130 -0.55 2.11 18.38
C VAL A 130 -0.01 2.59 19.74
N SER A 131 0.49 1.67 20.58
CA SER A 131 1.13 2.01 21.87
C SER A 131 2.31 2.97 21.74
N ALA A 132 3.05 2.94 20.62
CA ALA A 132 4.17 3.86 20.38
C ALA A 132 3.68 5.30 20.16
N TYR A 133 2.55 5.47 19.49
CA TYR A 133 1.96 6.80 19.20
C TYR A 133 1.33 7.47 20.43
N VAL A 134 0.98 6.69 21.44
CA VAL A 134 0.36 7.21 22.67
C VAL A 134 1.31 7.24 23.88
N LYS A 135 2.61 7.00 23.63
CA LYS A 135 3.63 7.09 24.68
C LYS A 135 3.63 8.50 25.27
N GLY A 136 3.51 8.59 26.59
CA GLY A 136 3.45 9.88 27.31
C GLY A 136 2.07 10.56 27.34
N ALA A 137 1.08 10.07 26.60
CA ALA A 137 -0.28 10.59 26.68
C ALA A 137 -0.95 10.25 28.02
N THR A 138 -1.77 11.16 28.54
CA THR A 138 -2.58 10.91 29.74
C THR A 138 -3.63 9.81 29.49
N PRO A 139 -4.14 9.12 30.54
CA PRO A 139 -5.19 8.13 30.37
C PRO A 139 -6.44 8.66 29.66
N ALA A 140 -6.86 9.90 29.99
CA ALA A 140 -7.99 10.54 29.36
C ALA A 140 -7.77 10.78 27.85
N LEU A 141 -6.57 11.22 27.46
CA LEU A 141 -6.21 11.42 26.05
C LEU A 141 -6.12 10.07 25.31
N ARG A 142 -5.50 9.05 25.90
CA ARG A 142 -5.43 7.69 25.31
C ARG A 142 -6.82 7.15 25.01
N LYS A 143 -7.77 7.28 25.95
CA LYS A 143 -9.16 6.82 25.75
C LYS A 143 -9.80 7.42 24.49
N GLN A 144 -9.44 8.65 24.14
CA GLN A 144 -10.00 9.35 22.97
C GLN A 144 -9.27 9.01 21.67
N ILE A 145 -7.93 8.89 21.69
CA ILE A 145 -7.16 8.77 20.43
C ILE A 145 -6.86 7.32 20.02
N VAL A 146 -6.79 6.37 20.97
CA VAL A 146 -6.50 4.97 20.63
C VAL A 146 -7.52 4.38 19.67
N PRO A 147 -8.85 4.54 19.84
CA PRO A 147 -9.82 4.03 18.87
C PRO A 147 -9.59 4.59 17.46
N LEU A 148 -9.34 5.91 17.34
CA LEU A 148 -9.09 6.56 16.05
C LEU A 148 -7.83 6.01 15.34
N LEU A 149 -6.77 5.73 16.11
CA LEU A 149 -5.55 5.14 15.57
C LEU A 149 -5.73 3.69 15.15
N GLN A 150 -6.53 2.92 15.91
CA GLN A 150 -6.80 1.51 15.62
C GLN A 150 -7.62 1.30 14.34
N GLU A 151 -8.48 2.24 13.97
CA GLU A 151 -9.26 2.19 12.73
C GLU A 151 -8.38 2.23 11.48
N VAL A 152 -7.23 2.89 11.56
CA VAL A 152 -6.26 3.04 10.47
C VAL A 152 -4.91 2.39 10.76
N ASP A 153 -4.87 1.42 11.66
CA ASP A 153 -3.65 0.70 12.03
C ASP A 153 -3.30 -0.40 10.99
N PRO A 154 -2.21 -0.24 10.23
CA PRO A 154 -1.80 -1.26 9.27
C PRO A 154 -1.52 -2.62 9.90
N LEU A 155 -1.03 -2.67 11.16
CA LEU A 155 -0.75 -3.93 11.86
C LEU A 155 -2.03 -4.72 12.14
N ARG A 156 -3.11 -4.02 12.50
CA ARG A 156 -4.42 -4.63 12.74
C ARG A 156 -5.01 -5.19 11.45
N TRP A 157 -5.02 -4.42 10.38
CA TRP A 157 -5.72 -4.79 9.16
C TRP A 157 -4.97 -5.82 8.33
N ILE A 158 -3.65 -5.75 8.24
CA ILE A 158 -2.86 -6.73 7.49
C ILE A 158 -2.99 -8.14 8.06
N HIS A 159 -3.27 -8.27 9.36
CA HIS A 159 -3.54 -9.55 10.02
C HIS A 159 -4.72 -10.29 9.40
N GLN A 160 -5.67 -9.57 8.79
CA GLN A 160 -6.86 -10.13 8.13
C GLN A 160 -6.63 -10.46 6.65
N ALA A 161 -5.44 -10.16 6.10
CA ALA A 161 -5.11 -10.47 4.72
C ALA A 161 -5.12 -12.00 4.47
N ARG A 162 -5.36 -12.40 3.23
CA ARG A 162 -5.27 -13.82 2.88
C ARG A 162 -3.81 -14.29 2.87
N PRO A 163 -3.52 -15.50 3.37
CA PRO A 163 -2.18 -16.08 3.29
C PRO A 163 -1.66 -16.14 1.85
N ASN A 164 -0.34 -16.06 1.69
CA ASN A 164 0.36 -16.13 0.40
C ASN A 164 -0.07 -15.07 -0.64
N THR A 165 -0.59 -13.92 -0.19
CA THR A 165 -0.98 -12.82 -1.09
C THR A 165 -0.03 -11.63 -1.04
N ILE A 166 0.94 -11.59 -0.12
CA ILE A 166 1.78 -10.43 0.14
C ILE A 166 3.24 -10.72 -0.18
N PHE A 167 3.87 -9.78 -0.87
CA PHE A 167 5.32 -9.71 -1.08
C PHE A 167 5.85 -8.40 -0.50
N PHE A 168 6.65 -8.51 0.56
CA PHE A 168 7.38 -7.39 1.17
C PHE A 168 8.75 -7.22 0.52
N GLN A 169 9.08 -5.98 0.19
CA GLN A 169 10.39 -5.57 -0.32
C GLN A 169 10.92 -4.40 0.51
N ASP A 170 12.00 -4.62 1.23
CA ASP A 170 12.53 -3.64 2.18
C ASP A 170 14.04 -3.46 2.03
N GLY A 171 14.50 -2.22 2.15
CA GLY A 171 15.91 -1.87 2.17
C GLY A 171 16.55 -2.20 3.53
N ARG A 172 17.74 -2.83 3.50
CA ARG A 172 18.51 -3.09 4.75
C ARG A 172 19.05 -1.81 5.39
N ARG A 173 19.21 -0.77 4.58
CA ARG A 173 19.74 0.55 4.97
C ARG A 173 18.68 1.64 4.83
N ASP A 174 17.40 1.26 5.01
CA ASP A 174 16.28 2.24 5.00
C ASP A 174 16.49 3.25 6.15
N GLU A 175 16.72 4.50 5.77
CA GLU A 175 16.98 5.62 6.66
C GLU A 175 15.72 6.40 7.05
N ILE A 176 14.60 6.11 6.40
CA ILE A 176 13.30 6.79 6.62
C ILE A 176 12.40 5.94 7.53
N VAL A 177 12.25 4.65 7.19
CA VAL A 177 11.40 3.73 7.97
C VAL A 177 12.28 2.85 8.84
N PRO A 178 12.20 2.99 10.17
CA PRO A 178 13.01 2.18 11.07
C PRO A 178 12.78 0.69 10.86
N ARG A 179 13.86 -0.10 10.88
CA ARG A 179 13.81 -1.56 10.69
C ARG A 179 12.78 -2.26 11.61
N ARG A 180 12.60 -1.77 12.85
CA ARG A 180 11.60 -2.31 13.76
C ARG A 180 10.18 -2.20 13.21
N ALA A 181 9.86 -1.09 12.52
CA ALA A 181 8.55 -0.85 11.93
C ALA A 181 8.31 -1.72 10.69
N LEU A 182 9.35 -1.92 9.83
CA LEU A 182 9.29 -2.86 8.71
C LEU A 182 9.04 -4.29 9.21
N VAL A 183 9.82 -4.73 10.19
CA VAL A 183 9.69 -6.08 10.78
C VAL A 183 8.34 -6.26 11.49
N ALA A 184 7.81 -5.21 12.14
CA ALA A 184 6.50 -5.30 12.80
C ALA A 184 5.39 -5.58 11.78
N LEU A 185 5.40 -4.90 10.64
CA LEU A 185 4.40 -5.10 9.58
C LEU A 185 4.52 -6.51 8.96
N ILE A 186 5.74 -6.98 8.68
CA ILE A 186 5.98 -8.33 8.18
C ILE A 186 5.46 -9.39 9.16
N ARG A 187 5.71 -9.21 10.47
CA ARG A 187 5.27 -10.16 11.51
C ARG A 187 3.77 -10.19 11.70
N ALA A 188 3.08 -9.07 11.49
CA ALA A 188 1.62 -8.97 11.60
C ALA A 188 0.89 -9.65 10.42
N ALA A 189 1.54 -9.80 9.27
CA ALA A 189 0.94 -10.43 8.10
C ALA A 189 0.77 -11.96 8.27
N PRO A 190 -0.32 -12.56 7.74
CA PRO A 190 -0.52 -14.01 7.74
C PRO A 190 0.58 -14.74 6.96
N LYS A 191 0.97 -15.90 7.45
CA LYS A 191 1.93 -16.78 6.77
C LYS A 191 1.20 -17.81 5.88
N PRO A 192 1.83 -18.26 4.78
CA PRO A 192 3.12 -17.80 4.26
C PRO A 192 2.99 -16.44 3.55
N GLN A 193 4.01 -15.61 3.68
CA GLN A 193 4.22 -14.39 2.88
C GLN A 193 5.62 -14.43 2.28
N ARG A 194 5.83 -13.68 1.19
CA ARG A 194 7.16 -13.48 0.62
C ARG A 194 7.82 -12.25 1.22
N VAL A 195 9.09 -12.37 1.61
CA VAL A 195 9.89 -11.24 2.12
C VAL A 195 11.24 -11.24 1.40
N ARG A 196 11.67 -10.08 0.93
CA ARG A 196 13.00 -9.88 0.38
C ARG A 196 13.62 -8.60 0.91
N TRP A 197 14.83 -8.72 1.43
CA TRP A 197 15.64 -7.61 1.91
C TRP A 197 16.74 -7.30 0.90
N TYR A 198 16.83 -6.04 0.49
CA TYR A 198 17.81 -5.56 -0.47
C TYR A 198 18.92 -4.74 0.22
N ALA A 199 20.07 -4.63 -0.42
CA ALA A 199 21.19 -3.81 0.09
C ALA A 199 21.03 -2.32 -0.32
N THR A 200 19.81 -1.78 -0.16
CA THR A 200 19.36 -0.44 -0.58
C THR A 200 18.89 0.38 0.61
N GLY A 201 18.67 1.68 0.39
CA GLY A 201 18.01 2.62 1.30
C GLY A 201 16.49 2.51 1.21
N HIS A 202 15.79 3.64 1.44
CA HIS A 202 14.32 3.72 1.42
C HIS A 202 13.74 3.57 0.02
N SER A 203 14.33 4.24 -0.97
CA SER A 203 13.82 4.22 -2.34
C SER A 203 14.19 2.95 -3.08
N PRO A 204 13.23 2.28 -3.77
CA PRO A 204 13.48 1.07 -4.52
C PRO A 204 14.37 1.34 -5.73
N THR A 205 15.25 0.39 -6.02
CA THR A 205 16.10 0.38 -7.21
C THR A 205 15.44 -0.40 -8.35
N GLY A 206 16.09 -0.41 -9.53
CA GLY A 206 15.61 -1.18 -10.68
C GLY A 206 15.45 -2.68 -10.40
N SER A 207 16.32 -3.28 -9.57
CA SER A 207 16.24 -4.70 -9.22
C SER A 207 15.01 -5.01 -8.35
N GLU A 208 14.67 -4.14 -7.41
CA GLU A 208 13.47 -4.28 -6.58
C GLU A 208 12.20 -4.14 -7.41
N GLN A 209 12.17 -3.14 -8.29
CA GLN A 209 11.06 -2.98 -9.24
C GLN A 209 10.91 -4.20 -10.15
N ALA A 210 12.03 -4.71 -10.70
CA ALA A 210 12.01 -5.90 -11.58
C ALA A 210 11.43 -7.12 -10.85
N ASP A 211 11.81 -7.35 -9.59
CA ASP A 211 11.30 -8.44 -8.76
C ASP A 211 9.80 -8.28 -8.44
N ALA A 212 9.36 -7.07 -8.11
CA ALA A 212 7.95 -6.75 -7.88
C ALA A 212 7.10 -7.08 -9.11
N LEU A 213 7.53 -6.58 -10.28
CA LEU A 213 6.83 -6.77 -11.54
C LEU A 213 6.85 -8.24 -12.01
N ALA A 214 7.96 -8.95 -11.79
CA ALA A 214 8.05 -10.37 -12.10
C ALA A 214 7.13 -11.21 -11.21
N TRP A 215 7.05 -10.88 -9.91
CA TRP A 215 6.16 -11.57 -8.98
C TRP A 215 4.69 -11.32 -9.31
N LEU A 216 4.29 -10.06 -9.55
CA LEU A 216 2.93 -9.73 -9.98
C LEU A 216 2.57 -10.44 -11.28
N GLY A 217 3.48 -10.45 -12.26
CA GLY A 217 3.28 -11.16 -13.52
C GLY A 217 2.96 -12.65 -13.33
N LYS A 218 3.72 -13.34 -12.48
CA LYS A 218 3.49 -14.75 -12.16
C LYS A 218 2.18 -14.99 -11.40
N ARG A 219 1.79 -14.06 -10.55
CA ARG A 219 0.58 -14.18 -9.72
C ARG A 219 -0.69 -13.90 -10.49
N LEU A 220 -0.64 -12.94 -11.41
CA LEU A 220 -1.80 -12.45 -12.14
C LEU A 220 -1.97 -13.13 -13.52
N ASN A 221 -0.90 -13.75 -14.05
CA ASN A 221 -0.93 -14.56 -15.27
C ASN A 221 -0.37 -15.97 -14.97
N PRO A 222 -1.04 -16.78 -14.13
CA PRO A 222 -0.62 -18.18 -13.98
C PRO A 222 -0.77 -18.87 -15.36
N LYS A 223 0.33 -19.52 -15.79
CA LYS A 223 0.29 -20.38 -16.99
C LYS A 223 -0.56 -21.61 -16.71
#